data_1f4bb8ffd89eef00ad3ec51aaaae47cc
#
_entry.id   1f4bb8ffd89eef00ad3ec51aaaae47cc
#
_cell.length_a   1.000
_cell.length_b   1.000
_cell.length_c   1.000
_cell.angle_alpha   90.00
_cell.angle_beta   90.00
_cell.angle_gamma   90.00
#
_symmetry.space_group_name_H-M   'P 1'
#
loop_
_entity.id
_entity.type
_entity.pdbx_description
1 polymer ?
#
loop_
_entity_poly.entity_id
_entity_poly.type
_entity_poly.pdbx_seq_one_letter_code
_entity_poly.pdbx_strand_id
1 'polypeptide(L)'
;MNAAGDHKLRQPGLASRAAGFVLGLACLATTAFAQQSLVKNSSFEIDVDGDGVPDGWTHGPGHYGRWQEKAKKQLGTGALAADRGATGQRSIRISVPKDNEGKYWNQGWEGMSYRQKVTTKPMTTYTVSMKVLNQDAEGLGDYGFLYVMAGEFRGSEAFAEIRFGHKPGDKWIERSVTFQTGRYSTYTVLSVETRWNIGTIFIDDVQLLEGGELSQSPWDQPVPDDRLLRVRHKFERPDGAGVLARFEAHHAASEKRYRGDGSWESRATLAGKPGGQKQPPDLRATYQRVEGYLGAHAATSRPIYLKRAREGADFLLKVQQESGIIGDNYYSSGQGGVALIHAWQATRDRKFLDAVGRVVEHFNRVEPSWNYNYNMMLTEAAMAWAEATGQFAKVQAKLQTEMLQSTLREQRPWGGWAGHNSRIGYHCANMSAFCQLYQSLPGDKKHDKMRRVLRERVVVALNRMIREQVPKGGFPFVHGQPGTARQNSGITGALIRVHETFGFEEARQLLFGQMTYLSTDACGKYFWLPSNRNHLEMSLLHSEGMYLEWARKHPAGTAP
;
A
#
# COMPACT_ATOMS: atom_id res chain seq x y z
N MET A 1 -66.35 -29.29 7.29
CA MET A 1 -66.82 -30.16 6.20
C MET A 1 -65.59 -30.56 5.38
N ASN A 2 -65.07 -31.70 5.66
CA ASN A 2 -64.88 -32.86 4.80
C ASN A 2 -64.03 -32.61 3.54
N ALA A 3 -63.02 -33.36 3.13
CA ALA A 3 -62.60 -34.72 3.52
C ALA A 3 -61.18 -34.97 3.01
N ALA A 4 -60.53 -35.81 3.69
CA ALA A 4 -59.36 -36.63 3.42
C ALA A 4 -59.28 -37.28 2.02
N GLY A 5 -58.07 -37.60 1.61
CA GLY A 5 -57.76 -38.47 0.47
C GLY A 5 -56.33 -39.02 0.57
N ASP A 6 -56.19 -40.08 1.36
CA ASP A 6 -55.05 -41.00 1.38
C ASP A 6 -54.87 -41.71 0.03
N HIS A 7 -53.67 -41.70 -0.53
CA HIS A 7 -53.25 -42.72 -1.50
C HIS A 7 -51.86 -43.27 -1.18
N LYS A 8 -51.89 -44.39 -0.45
CA LYS A 8 -50.82 -45.40 -0.44
C LYS A 8 -50.72 -46.04 -1.81
N LEU A 9 -49.57 -46.11 -2.38
CA LEU A 9 -49.22 -47.07 -3.44
C LEU A 9 -47.95 -47.82 -3.08
N ARG A 10 -48.14 -49.12 -3.20
CA ARG A 10 -47.29 -50.23 -2.83
C ARG A 10 -45.97 -50.28 -3.62
N GLN A 11 -44.94 -50.74 -2.96
CA GLN A 11 -43.74 -51.33 -3.56
C GLN A 11 -44.04 -52.70 -4.13
N PRO A 12 -43.38 -53.16 -5.20
CA PRO A 12 -43.00 -54.51 -5.40
C PRO A 12 -41.50 -54.72 -5.24
N GLY A 13 -41.17 -55.71 -4.40
CA GLY A 13 -39.80 -56.19 -4.29
C GLY A 13 -39.43 -57.04 -5.54
N LEU A 14 -38.16 -57.00 -5.83
CA LEU A 14 -37.53 -58.04 -6.66
C LEU A 14 -36.10 -58.32 -6.21
N ALA A 15 -35.86 -59.57 -6.14
CA ALA A 15 -34.73 -60.28 -5.55
C ALA A 15 -33.41 -60.13 -6.30
N SER A 16 -32.38 -60.20 -5.50
CA SER A 16 -31.04 -60.76 -5.73
C SER A 16 -30.60 -61.12 -7.14
N ARG A 17 -29.51 -60.54 -7.60
CA ARG A 17 -28.42 -61.26 -8.29
C ARG A 17 -27.09 -60.66 -7.87
N ALA A 18 -26.34 -61.41 -7.09
CA ALA A 18 -24.92 -61.17 -6.84
C ALA A 18 -24.14 -61.44 -8.13
N ALA A 19 -23.54 -60.46 -8.68
CA ALA A 19 -22.47 -60.57 -9.66
C ALA A 19 -21.23 -59.90 -9.06
N GLY A 20 -20.29 -60.74 -8.64
CA GLY A 20 -19.00 -60.26 -8.14
C GLY A 20 -18.22 -59.58 -9.25
N PHE A 21 -17.95 -58.30 -9.04
CA PHE A 21 -16.93 -57.54 -9.77
C PHE A 21 -15.76 -57.34 -8.80
N VAL A 22 -14.75 -58.18 -8.93
CA VAL A 22 -13.42 -57.94 -8.35
C VAL A 22 -12.80 -56.78 -9.15
N LEU A 23 -13.03 -55.58 -8.72
CA LEU A 23 -12.22 -54.44 -9.16
C LEU A 23 -10.90 -54.49 -8.41
N GLY A 24 -9.84 -54.92 -9.11
CA GLY A 24 -8.48 -54.75 -8.66
C GLY A 24 -8.20 -53.26 -8.47
N LEU A 25 -8.15 -52.80 -7.21
CA LEU A 25 -7.54 -51.53 -6.87
C LEU A 25 -6.04 -51.67 -7.18
N ALA A 26 -5.66 -51.30 -8.41
CA ALA A 26 -4.29 -50.88 -8.67
C ALA A 26 -4.07 -49.60 -7.87
N CYS A 27 -3.50 -49.73 -6.67
CA CYS A 27 -2.86 -48.60 -6.00
C CYS A 27 -1.74 -48.11 -6.92
N LEU A 28 -2.06 -47.15 -7.78
CA LEU A 28 -1.08 -46.26 -8.34
C LEU A 28 -0.53 -45.47 -7.15
N ALA A 29 0.49 -46.04 -6.49
CA ALA A 29 1.39 -45.27 -5.68
C ALA A 29 2.03 -44.25 -6.61
N THR A 30 1.39 -43.10 -6.79
CA THR A 30 2.05 -41.91 -7.29
C THR A 30 3.14 -41.62 -6.26
N THR A 31 4.36 -42.08 -6.53
CA THR A 31 5.55 -41.57 -5.87
C THR A 31 5.53 -40.08 -6.17
N ALA A 32 5.00 -39.31 -5.25
CA ALA A 32 5.18 -37.85 -5.24
C ALA A 32 6.69 -37.67 -5.14
N PHE A 33 7.34 -37.48 -6.27
CA PHE A 33 8.70 -36.95 -6.26
C PHE A 33 8.62 -35.66 -5.46
N ALA A 34 9.25 -35.63 -4.29
CA ALA A 34 9.36 -34.41 -3.52
C ALA A 34 9.99 -33.38 -4.43
N GLN A 35 9.24 -32.37 -4.79
CA GLN A 35 9.70 -31.33 -5.70
C GLN A 35 10.89 -30.64 -5.04
N GLN A 36 12.04 -30.65 -5.69
CA GLN A 36 13.25 -30.05 -5.14
C GLN A 36 13.12 -28.54 -5.12
N SER A 37 13.45 -27.93 -3.99
CA SER A 37 13.53 -26.47 -3.86
C SER A 37 14.55 -25.89 -4.83
N LEU A 38 14.22 -24.77 -5.45
CA LEU A 38 15.11 -24.00 -6.30
C LEU A 38 16.13 -23.18 -5.46
N VAL A 39 15.89 -23.04 -4.16
CA VAL A 39 16.79 -22.35 -3.22
C VAL A 39 17.96 -23.24 -2.88
N LYS A 40 19.17 -22.74 -3.10
CA LYS A 40 20.40 -23.41 -2.68
C LYS A 40 20.57 -23.24 -1.18
N ASN A 41 21.01 -24.30 -0.49
CA ASN A 41 21.26 -24.27 0.95
C ASN A 41 20.07 -23.64 1.73
N SER A 42 18.87 -24.17 1.46
CA SER A 42 17.61 -23.65 1.97
C SER A 42 17.48 -23.71 3.50
N SER A 43 18.17 -24.66 4.13
CA SER A 43 18.25 -24.88 5.58
C SER A 43 19.51 -24.27 6.22
N PHE A 44 20.32 -23.52 5.47
CA PHE A 44 21.51 -22.82 5.94
C PHE A 44 22.60 -23.68 6.60
N GLU A 45 22.60 -24.99 6.34
CA GLU A 45 23.54 -25.93 6.96
C GLU A 45 24.96 -25.84 6.41
N ILE A 46 25.15 -25.31 5.21
CA ILE A 46 26.42 -25.27 4.49
C ILE A 46 27.04 -23.88 4.59
N ASP A 47 28.23 -23.81 5.11
CA ASP A 47 29.11 -22.62 5.20
C ASP A 47 30.56 -23.16 5.12
N VAL A 48 31.03 -23.40 3.90
CA VAL A 48 32.30 -24.10 3.64
C VAL A 48 33.51 -23.23 3.93
N ASP A 49 33.41 -21.93 3.64
CA ASP A 49 34.50 -20.99 3.87
C ASP A 49 34.54 -20.41 5.30
N GLY A 50 33.50 -20.66 6.09
CA GLY A 50 33.43 -20.29 7.50
C GLY A 50 33.29 -18.79 7.74
N ASP A 51 32.80 -18.03 6.74
CA ASP A 51 32.62 -16.58 6.84
C ASP A 51 31.37 -16.17 7.64
N GLY A 52 30.55 -17.14 8.06
CA GLY A 52 29.30 -16.94 8.80
C GLY A 52 28.11 -16.55 7.91
N VAL A 53 28.26 -16.67 6.59
CA VAL A 53 27.19 -16.51 5.61
C VAL A 53 26.91 -17.85 4.95
N PRO A 54 25.67 -18.34 4.93
CA PRO A 54 25.39 -19.63 4.30
C PRO A 54 25.76 -19.63 2.82
N ASP A 55 26.39 -20.70 2.35
CA ASP A 55 26.78 -20.85 0.95
C ASP A 55 25.61 -20.60 -0.01
N GLY A 56 25.86 -19.79 -1.03
CA GLY A 56 24.86 -19.41 -2.02
C GLY A 56 23.96 -18.24 -1.61
N TRP A 57 24.12 -17.72 -0.40
CA TRP A 57 23.49 -16.50 0.08
C TRP A 57 24.48 -15.34 0.10
N THR A 58 23.96 -14.14 0.01
CA THR A 58 24.69 -12.90 0.25
C THR A 58 24.06 -12.18 1.43
N HIS A 59 24.88 -11.55 2.21
CA HIS A 59 24.48 -10.86 3.42
C HIS A 59 24.81 -9.37 3.29
N GLY A 60 23.98 -8.53 3.91
CA GLY A 60 24.20 -7.09 3.85
C GLY A 60 23.09 -6.30 4.53
N PRO A 61 23.18 -4.97 4.46
CA PRO A 61 22.12 -4.13 4.99
C PRO A 61 20.79 -4.43 4.29
N GLY A 62 19.70 -4.33 5.02
CA GLY A 62 18.34 -4.54 4.53
C GLY A 62 18.00 -3.65 3.33
N HIS A 63 16.78 -3.81 2.83
CA HIS A 63 16.25 -3.19 1.60
C HIS A 63 16.61 -1.71 1.40
N TYR A 64 16.73 -0.94 2.45
CA TYR A 64 17.04 0.49 2.39
C TYR A 64 18.50 0.83 2.74
N GLY A 65 19.40 -0.13 2.64
CA GLY A 65 20.82 -0.01 3.01
C GLY A 65 21.57 1.16 2.38
N ARG A 66 21.11 1.70 1.24
CA ARG A 66 21.65 2.95 0.69
C ARG A 66 21.47 4.16 1.61
N TRP A 67 20.46 4.13 2.47
CA TRP A 67 20.23 5.16 3.49
C TRP A 67 21.12 4.93 4.71
N GLN A 68 21.50 3.68 4.97
CA GLN A 68 22.40 3.30 6.06
C GLN A 68 23.84 3.72 5.80
N GLU A 69 24.33 3.65 4.55
CA GLU A 69 25.63 4.22 4.18
C GLU A 69 25.73 5.70 4.55
N LYS A 70 24.64 6.45 4.39
CA LYS A 70 24.56 7.85 4.82
C LYS A 70 24.45 8.02 6.33
N ALA A 71 23.81 7.08 7.01
CA ALA A 71 23.60 7.13 8.46
C ALA A 71 24.81 6.60 9.25
N LYS A 72 25.76 5.91 8.62
CA LYS A 72 26.95 5.30 9.22
C LYS A 72 26.68 4.45 10.47
N LYS A 73 25.49 3.93 10.65
CA LYS A 73 25.08 3.19 11.83
C LYS A 73 24.19 2.01 11.48
N GLN A 74 24.79 0.82 11.46
CA GLN A 74 24.06 -0.44 11.38
C GLN A 74 23.61 -0.81 12.80
N LEU A 75 22.31 -0.99 13.01
CA LEU A 75 21.76 -1.34 14.33
C LEU A 75 21.50 -2.83 14.48
N GLY A 76 21.31 -3.58 13.38
CA GLY A 76 21.09 -5.02 13.40
C GLY A 76 22.35 -5.80 13.09
N THR A 77 22.47 -6.99 13.66
CA THR A 77 23.49 -7.99 13.35
C THR A 77 22.83 -9.24 12.77
N GLY A 78 23.45 -9.83 11.75
CA GLY A 78 23.10 -11.14 11.25
C GLY A 78 24.24 -12.12 11.53
N ALA A 79 23.89 -13.35 11.88
CA ALA A 79 24.86 -14.43 12.09
C ALA A 79 24.23 -15.79 11.76
N LEU A 80 25.05 -16.73 11.37
CA LEU A 80 24.66 -18.14 11.30
C LEU A 80 24.64 -18.69 12.74
N ALA A 81 23.48 -19.13 13.20
CA ALA A 81 23.33 -19.78 14.50
C ALA A 81 23.56 -21.28 14.34
N ALA A 82 24.47 -21.87 15.12
CA ALA A 82 24.90 -23.26 14.98
C ALA A 82 24.10 -24.26 15.84
N ASP A 83 23.19 -23.78 16.68
CA ASP A 83 22.53 -24.58 17.72
C ASP A 83 21.00 -24.47 17.70
N ARG A 84 20.43 -23.84 16.69
CA ARG A 84 19.00 -23.55 16.64
C ARG A 84 18.46 -23.59 15.21
N GLY A 85 18.30 -24.78 14.66
CA GLY A 85 17.63 -25.01 13.38
C GLY A 85 16.18 -25.48 13.57
N ALA A 86 15.32 -25.18 12.60
CA ALA A 86 14.00 -25.81 12.46
C ALA A 86 14.13 -27.14 11.72
N THR A 87 15.08 -27.17 10.79
CA THR A 87 15.47 -28.32 9.99
C THR A 87 16.98 -28.41 10.06
N GLY A 88 17.53 -29.47 10.65
CA GLY A 88 18.96 -29.55 10.93
C GLY A 88 19.39 -28.84 12.21
N GLN A 89 20.59 -28.25 12.20
CA GLN A 89 21.19 -27.62 13.37
C GLN A 89 21.31 -26.09 13.26
N ARG A 90 21.36 -25.55 12.03
CA ARG A 90 21.69 -24.17 11.77
C ARG A 90 20.46 -23.35 11.36
N SER A 91 20.52 -22.08 11.57
CA SER A 91 19.57 -21.09 11.06
C SER A 91 20.20 -19.70 10.95
N ILE A 92 19.59 -18.79 10.24
CA ILE A 92 19.97 -17.37 10.28
C ILE A 92 19.40 -16.74 11.54
N ARG A 93 20.25 -16.13 12.36
CA ARG A 93 19.86 -15.26 13.47
C ARG A 93 19.98 -13.80 13.06
N ILE A 94 18.92 -13.03 13.23
CA ILE A 94 18.94 -11.57 13.05
C ILE A 94 18.56 -10.93 14.37
N SER A 95 19.45 -10.09 14.92
CA SER A 95 19.27 -9.40 16.18
C SER A 95 19.36 -7.89 16.02
N VAL A 96 18.43 -7.16 16.59
CA VAL A 96 18.43 -5.71 16.69
C VAL A 96 18.45 -5.33 18.18
N PRO A 97 19.43 -4.52 18.64
CA PRO A 97 19.59 -4.20 20.06
C PRO A 97 18.35 -3.55 20.67
N LYS A 98 18.02 -3.95 21.91
CA LYS A 98 16.87 -3.42 22.66
C LYS A 98 17.07 -2.00 23.21
N ASP A 99 18.29 -1.53 23.29
CA ASP A 99 18.63 -0.14 23.67
C ASP A 99 18.16 0.90 22.63
N ASN A 100 17.68 0.43 21.49
CA ASN A 100 17.02 1.25 20.47
C ASN A 100 15.51 1.47 20.72
N GLU A 101 15.00 1.11 21.87
CA GLU A 101 13.59 1.29 22.22
C GLU A 101 13.09 2.71 21.93
N GLY A 102 11.93 2.78 21.27
CA GLY A 102 11.32 4.03 20.83
C GLY A 102 11.93 4.66 19.56
N LYS A 103 13.02 4.10 19.02
CA LYS A 103 13.67 4.61 17.80
C LYS A 103 13.40 3.75 16.56
N TYR A 104 12.96 2.51 16.72
CA TYR A 104 12.83 1.53 15.64
C TYR A 104 11.88 1.96 14.50
N TRP A 105 10.95 2.83 14.73
CA TRP A 105 10.04 3.32 13.70
C TRP A 105 10.54 4.62 13.02
N ASN A 106 11.45 5.36 13.65
CA ASN A 106 12.15 6.50 13.06
C ASN A 106 13.35 6.07 12.23
N GLN A 107 13.95 4.95 12.60
CA GLN A 107 15.18 4.39 12.04
C GLN A 107 14.91 3.05 11.36
N GLY A 108 13.67 2.76 11.03
CA GLY A 108 13.09 1.48 10.61
C GLY A 108 13.64 0.85 9.33
N TRP A 109 14.86 1.15 9.00
CA TRP A 109 15.55 0.71 7.81
C TRP A 109 16.80 -0.12 8.12
N GLU A 110 16.97 -0.52 9.36
CA GLU A 110 18.24 -0.95 9.95
C GLU A 110 18.29 -2.45 10.26
N GLY A 111 17.58 -3.24 9.50
CA GLY A 111 17.68 -4.68 9.56
C GLY A 111 18.81 -5.22 8.69
N MET A 112 19.23 -6.43 9.00
CA MET A 112 20.08 -7.23 8.13
C MET A 112 19.24 -7.97 7.11
N SER A 113 19.79 -8.25 5.95
CA SER A 113 19.18 -9.09 4.94
C SER A 113 20.11 -10.18 4.47
N TYR A 114 19.54 -11.35 4.21
CA TYR A 114 20.16 -12.44 3.48
C TYR A 114 19.45 -12.62 2.16
N ARG A 115 20.18 -12.72 1.07
CA ARG A 115 19.63 -12.71 -0.30
C ARG A 115 20.18 -13.84 -1.13
N GLN A 116 19.30 -14.39 -1.95
CA GLN A 116 19.69 -15.34 -2.99
C GLN A 116 18.98 -15.01 -4.30
N LYS A 117 19.74 -15.00 -5.39
CA LYS A 117 19.21 -14.93 -6.76
C LYS A 117 18.87 -16.34 -7.23
N VAL A 118 17.61 -16.54 -7.61
CA VAL A 118 17.09 -17.82 -8.07
C VAL A 118 16.57 -17.68 -9.48
N THR A 119 17.02 -18.55 -10.40
CA THR A 119 16.49 -18.60 -11.76
C THR A 119 15.04 -19.06 -11.74
N THR A 120 14.16 -18.31 -12.39
CA THR A 120 12.73 -18.61 -12.51
C THR A 120 12.28 -18.45 -13.96
N LYS A 121 11.13 -19.03 -14.31
CA LYS A 121 10.51 -18.89 -15.64
C LYS A 121 9.51 -17.73 -15.64
N PRO A 122 9.34 -17.01 -16.74
CA PRO A 122 8.29 -16.01 -16.89
C PRO A 122 6.89 -16.62 -16.77
N MET A 123 5.91 -15.82 -16.29
CA MET A 123 4.50 -16.19 -16.18
C MET A 123 4.24 -17.56 -15.51
N THR A 124 5.12 -17.95 -14.61
CA THR A 124 5.09 -19.25 -13.94
C THR A 124 4.73 -19.09 -12.47
N THR A 125 3.90 -19.98 -11.97
CA THR A 125 3.49 -19.99 -10.56
C THR A 125 4.55 -20.66 -9.70
N TYR A 126 4.85 -20.04 -8.56
CA TYR A 126 5.77 -20.54 -7.55
C TYR A 126 5.17 -20.39 -6.16
N THR A 127 5.51 -21.32 -5.27
CA THR A 127 5.25 -21.20 -3.84
C THR A 127 6.57 -20.99 -3.11
N VAL A 128 6.65 -19.91 -2.35
CA VAL A 128 7.77 -19.66 -1.44
C VAL A 128 7.31 -19.88 -0.01
N SER A 129 8.14 -20.53 0.81
CA SER A 129 7.90 -20.72 2.23
C SER A 129 9.16 -20.47 3.04
N MET A 130 9.00 -20.22 4.33
CA MET A 130 10.07 -20.22 5.32
C MET A 130 9.55 -20.51 6.72
N LYS A 131 10.43 -20.93 7.63
CA LYS A 131 10.17 -21.08 9.05
C LYS A 131 10.80 -19.94 9.82
N VAL A 132 10.10 -19.42 10.82
CA VAL A 132 10.56 -18.33 11.69
C VAL A 132 10.29 -18.68 13.14
N LEU A 133 11.29 -18.42 13.97
CA LEU A 133 11.18 -18.42 15.42
C LEU A 133 11.40 -16.99 15.92
N ASN A 134 10.40 -16.42 16.56
CA ASN A 134 10.54 -15.16 17.26
C ASN A 134 10.98 -15.44 18.71
N GLN A 135 12.23 -15.18 19.03
CA GLN A 135 12.73 -15.37 20.37
C GLN A 135 12.21 -14.28 21.32
N ASP A 136 12.43 -13.02 20.98
CA ASP A 136 12.10 -11.88 21.82
C ASP A 136 11.90 -10.57 21.03
N ALA A 137 11.63 -10.69 19.73
CA ALA A 137 11.46 -9.49 18.90
C ALA A 137 10.12 -8.81 19.15
N GLU A 138 10.17 -7.49 19.25
CA GLU A 138 9.06 -6.58 19.45
C GLU A 138 9.14 -5.44 18.43
N GLY A 139 7.99 -4.83 18.09
CA GLY A 139 7.98 -3.69 17.17
C GLY A 139 6.61 -3.34 16.60
N LEU A 140 6.57 -2.80 15.40
CA LEU A 140 5.36 -2.25 14.77
C LEU A 140 4.44 -3.32 14.13
N GLY A 141 4.38 -4.51 14.68
CA GLY A 141 3.45 -5.55 14.27
C GLY A 141 4.13 -6.71 13.54
N ASP A 142 4.54 -6.56 12.29
CA ASP A 142 5.24 -7.61 11.55
C ASP A 142 6.75 -7.32 11.55
N TYR A 143 7.56 -8.23 12.05
CA TYR A 143 8.98 -7.97 12.34
C TYR A 143 9.94 -8.59 11.34
N GLY A 144 9.57 -9.71 10.76
CA GLY A 144 10.36 -10.40 9.76
C GLY A 144 9.68 -10.37 8.42
N PHE A 145 10.47 -10.32 7.36
CA PHE A 145 9.99 -10.27 6.00
C PHE A 145 10.78 -11.21 5.12
N LEU A 146 10.09 -11.94 4.25
CA LEU A 146 10.64 -12.52 3.04
C LEU A 146 10.04 -11.79 1.84
N TYR A 147 10.88 -11.18 1.06
CA TYR A 147 10.50 -10.59 -0.23
C TYR A 147 10.90 -11.50 -1.37
N VAL A 148 9.99 -11.65 -2.32
CA VAL A 148 10.26 -12.26 -3.62
C VAL A 148 10.28 -11.13 -4.65
N MET A 149 11.46 -10.72 -5.06
CA MET A 149 11.63 -9.53 -5.89
C MET A 149 11.79 -9.87 -7.36
N ALA A 150 11.28 -8.97 -8.22
CA ALA A 150 11.25 -9.11 -9.69
C ALA A 150 12.59 -8.81 -10.36
N GLY A 151 13.71 -8.93 -9.70
CA GLY A 151 15.01 -8.64 -10.28
C GLY A 151 16.04 -8.19 -9.26
N GLU A 152 17.17 -7.68 -9.75
CA GLU A 152 18.19 -7.13 -8.87
C GLU A 152 17.63 -5.91 -8.11
N PHE A 153 17.95 -5.91 -6.83
CA PHE A 153 17.44 -4.94 -5.90
C PHE A 153 17.78 -3.49 -6.31
N ARG A 154 16.81 -2.80 -6.88
CA ARG A 154 16.83 -1.33 -6.99
C ARG A 154 15.53 -0.69 -6.51
N GLY A 155 14.86 -1.37 -5.61
CA GLY A 155 14.02 -0.65 -4.65
C GLY A 155 12.54 -0.81 -4.68
N SER A 156 11.80 -1.51 -5.51
CA SER A 156 10.35 -1.44 -5.32
C SER A 156 9.50 -2.57 -5.88
N GLU A 157 10.07 -3.53 -6.56
CA GLU A 157 9.30 -4.55 -7.27
C GLU A 157 9.36 -5.89 -6.55
N ALA A 158 8.22 -6.36 -6.04
CA ALA A 158 8.11 -7.67 -5.45
C ALA A 158 6.88 -8.41 -5.99
N PHE A 159 7.06 -9.68 -6.35
CA PHE A 159 5.95 -10.55 -6.71
C PHE A 159 5.16 -10.98 -5.50
N ALA A 160 5.84 -11.16 -4.37
CA ALA A 160 5.22 -11.63 -3.14
C ALA A 160 6.00 -11.16 -1.91
N GLU A 161 5.31 -11.16 -0.78
CA GLU A 161 5.86 -10.81 0.52
C GLU A 161 5.25 -11.72 1.59
N ILE A 162 6.10 -12.32 2.41
CA ILE A 162 5.70 -13.00 3.65
C ILE A 162 6.09 -12.11 4.82
N ARG A 163 5.19 -11.90 5.76
CA ARG A 163 5.42 -11.11 6.97
C ARG A 163 5.24 -11.95 8.22
N PHE A 164 6.07 -11.67 9.21
CA PHE A 164 6.03 -12.30 10.50
C PHE A 164 5.80 -11.26 11.58
N GLY A 165 4.75 -11.44 12.32
CA GLY A 165 4.38 -10.62 13.47
C GLY A 165 3.69 -11.50 14.49
N HIS A 166 4.43 -12.44 15.09
CA HIS A 166 3.89 -13.28 16.14
C HIS A 166 4.60 -13.00 17.47
N LYS A 167 3.91 -13.30 18.55
CA LYS A 167 4.44 -13.13 19.91
C LYS A 167 5.73 -13.94 20.09
N PRO A 168 6.67 -13.46 20.90
CA PRO A 168 7.82 -14.23 21.30
C PRO A 168 7.45 -15.60 21.84
N GLY A 169 8.27 -16.60 21.55
CA GLY A 169 8.06 -17.98 21.97
C GLY A 169 9.18 -18.90 21.49
N ASP A 170 9.03 -20.15 21.79
CA ASP A 170 9.99 -21.22 21.50
C ASP A 170 9.62 -22.10 20.30
N LYS A 171 8.56 -21.74 19.59
CA LYS A 171 8.03 -22.53 18.48
C LYS A 171 8.35 -21.91 17.13
N TRP A 172 8.84 -22.73 16.22
CA TRP A 172 8.95 -22.40 14.84
C TRP A 172 7.56 -22.30 14.17
N ILE A 173 7.35 -21.27 13.39
CA ILE A 173 6.11 -21.06 12.64
C ILE A 173 6.45 -21.01 11.17
N GLU A 174 5.79 -21.86 10.39
CA GLU A 174 5.89 -21.84 8.93
C GLU A 174 4.94 -20.80 8.34
N ARG A 175 5.42 -20.13 7.29
CA ARG A 175 4.65 -19.21 6.45
C ARG A 175 4.96 -19.48 4.99
N SER A 176 3.93 -19.37 4.16
CA SER A 176 4.09 -19.52 2.72
C SER A 176 3.22 -18.54 1.95
N VAL A 177 3.59 -18.28 0.70
CA VAL A 177 2.78 -17.55 -0.26
C VAL A 177 3.03 -18.09 -1.67
N THR A 178 1.97 -18.20 -2.44
CA THR A 178 2.04 -18.55 -3.86
C THR A 178 1.90 -17.28 -4.69
N PHE A 179 2.73 -17.14 -5.72
CA PHE A 179 2.77 -15.99 -6.61
C PHE A 179 3.03 -16.43 -8.04
N GLN A 180 2.77 -15.54 -8.99
CA GLN A 180 3.15 -15.74 -10.40
C GLN A 180 4.23 -14.73 -10.76
N THR A 181 5.26 -15.19 -11.45
CA THR A 181 6.32 -14.32 -11.99
C THR A 181 5.79 -13.44 -13.13
N GLY A 182 6.40 -12.30 -13.34
CA GLY A 182 6.06 -11.39 -14.44
C GLY A 182 6.45 -11.92 -15.81
N ARG A 183 5.92 -11.28 -16.85
CA ARG A 183 6.10 -11.65 -18.26
C ARG A 183 7.57 -11.72 -18.70
N TYR A 184 8.41 -10.89 -18.10
CA TYR A 184 9.83 -10.75 -18.47
C TYR A 184 10.78 -11.27 -17.40
N SER A 185 10.27 -11.83 -16.33
CA SER A 185 11.08 -12.26 -15.19
C SER A 185 11.73 -13.61 -15.44
N THR A 186 13.02 -13.61 -15.66
CA THR A 186 13.84 -14.83 -15.83
C THR A 186 14.55 -15.26 -14.54
N TYR A 187 14.43 -14.46 -13.49
CA TYR A 187 14.92 -14.76 -12.14
C TYR A 187 14.15 -13.96 -11.09
N THR A 188 14.22 -14.43 -9.86
CA THR A 188 13.75 -13.70 -8.67
C THR A 188 14.88 -13.54 -7.68
N VAL A 189 14.80 -12.53 -6.83
CA VAL A 189 15.69 -12.41 -5.67
C VAL A 189 14.85 -12.63 -4.41
N LEU A 190 15.20 -13.66 -3.66
CA LEU A 190 14.65 -13.86 -2.32
C LEU A 190 15.45 -12.99 -1.36
N SER A 191 14.79 -12.16 -0.57
CA SER A 191 15.41 -11.34 0.46
C SER A 191 14.72 -11.58 1.79
N VAL A 192 15.43 -12.23 2.69
CA VAL A 192 15.00 -12.44 4.08
C VAL A 192 15.58 -11.32 4.93
N GLU A 193 14.74 -10.58 5.64
CA GLU A 193 15.20 -9.42 6.40
C GLU A 193 14.29 -9.07 7.59
N THR A 194 14.77 -8.24 8.48
CA THR A 194 13.97 -7.64 9.56
C THR A 194 13.85 -6.14 9.40
N ARG A 195 12.75 -5.59 9.91
CA ARG A 195 12.49 -4.14 9.90
C ARG A 195 11.61 -3.73 11.07
N TRP A 196 11.81 -2.49 11.53
CA TRP A 196 10.95 -1.83 12.53
C TRP A 196 10.76 -2.64 13.81
N ASN A 197 11.79 -3.38 14.17
CA ASN A 197 11.80 -4.21 15.37
C ASN A 197 13.09 -4.02 16.18
N ILE A 198 13.02 -4.45 17.41
CA ILE A 198 14.13 -4.75 18.30
C ILE A 198 14.04 -6.21 18.71
N GLY A 199 15.11 -6.78 19.25
CA GLY A 199 15.16 -8.19 19.66
C GLY A 199 15.63 -9.13 18.54
N THR A 200 15.40 -10.42 18.73
CA THR A 200 16.02 -11.50 17.96
C THR A 200 14.98 -12.40 17.31
N ILE A 201 15.17 -12.68 16.02
CA ILE A 201 14.46 -13.73 15.30
C ILE A 201 15.45 -14.73 14.69
N PHE A 202 14.98 -15.96 14.49
CA PHE A 202 15.66 -17.00 13.73
C PHE A 202 14.82 -17.36 12.52
N ILE A 203 15.50 -17.64 11.40
CA ILE A 203 14.89 -17.96 10.12
C ILE A 203 15.56 -19.20 9.56
N ASP A 204 14.75 -20.12 9.05
CA ASP A 204 15.21 -21.38 8.52
C ASP A 204 14.30 -21.88 7.39
N ASP A 205 14.76 -22.90 6.69
CA ASP A 205 13.99 -23.66 5.70
C ASP A 205 13.28 -22.76 4.66
N VAL A 206 14.06 -21.89 4.02
CA VAL A 206 13.57 -21.01 2.95
C VAL A 206 13.48 -21.82 1.66
N GLN A 207 12.28 -22.08 1.17
CA GLN A 207 12.05 -22.88 -0.02
C GLN A 207 11.37 -22.07 -1.12
N LEU A 208 11.66 -22.39 -2.38
CA LEU A 208 10.95 -21.92 -3.55
C LEU A 208 10.66 -23.11 -4.46
N LEU A 209 9.39 -23.45 -4.61
CA LEU A 209 8.91 -24.57 -5.40
C LEU A 209 8.14 -24.05 -6.62
N GLU A 210 8.37 -24.62 -7.79
CA GLU A 210 7.56 -24.35 -8.98
C GLU A 210 6.18 -25.00 -8.80
N GLY A 211 5.10 -24.26 -9.08
CA GLY A 211 3.72 -24.71 -8.91
C GLY A 211 3.08 -24.17 -7.64
N GLY A 212 1.96 -24.77 -7.29
CA GLY A 212 1.04 -24.35 -6.24
C GLY A 212 -0.20 -23.70 -6.82
N GLU A 213 -1.27 -23.74 -6.06
CA GLU A 213 -2.48 -22.98 -6.42
C GLU A 213 -2.25 -21.51 -6.06
N LEU A 214 -2.34 -20.63 -7.05
CA LEU A 214 -2.53 -19.22 -6.77
C LEU A 214 -3.73 -19.15 -5.83
N SER A 215 -3.50 -18.71 -4.60
CA SER A 215 -4.57 -18.51 -3.64
C SER A 215 -5.76 -17.87 -4.35
N GLN A 216 -6.96 -18.33 -4.02
CA GLN A 216 -8.26 -17.89 -4.54
C GLN A 216 -8.19 -16.45 -5.07
N SER A 217 -8.84 -16.18 -6.19
CA SER A 217 -8.98 -14.81 -6.72
C SER A 217 -9.06 -13.82 -5.57
N PRO A 218 -8.35 -12.69 -5.59
CA PRO A 218 -8.42 -11.70 -4.51
C PRO A 218 -9.87 -11.29 -4.19
N TRP A 219 -10.78 -11.50 -5.15
CA TRP A 219 -12.22 -11.27 -5.02
C TRP A 219 -12.96 -12.36 -4.21
N ASP A 220 -12.32 -13.50 -3.95
CA ASP A 220 -12.90 -14.63 -3.21
C ASP A 220 -12.41 -14.71 -1.76
N GLN A 221 -11.50 -13.85 -1.37
CA GLN A 221 -10.97 -13.83 -0.01
C GLN A 221 -12.01 -13.29 0.98
N PRO A 222 -12.15 -13.91 2.16
CA PRO A 222 -13.04 -13.41 3.19
C PRO A 222 -12.64 -11.98 3.59
N VAL A 223 -13.64 -11.12 3.69
CA VAL A 223 -13.45 -9.76 4.18
C VAL A 223 -13.51 -9.80 5.71
N PRO A 224 -12.53 -9.24 6.41
CA PRO A 224 -12.63 -9.05 7.85
C PRO A 224 -13.86 -8.18 8.16
N ASP A 225 -14.48 -8.30 9.32
CA ASP A 225 -15.69 -7.61 9.76
C ASP A 225 -16.06 -6.35 8.95
N ASP A 226 -17.00 -6.48 7.99
CA ASP A 226 -17.41 -5.45 7.03
C ASP A 226 -18.56 -4.55 7.56
N ARG A 227 -18.96 -4.74 8.81
CA ARG A 227 -19.98 -3.91 9.42
C ARG A 227 -19.41 -2.52 9.74
N LEU A 228 -20.00 -1.49 9.14
CA LEU A 228 -19.59 -0.11 9.41
C LEU A 228 -19.84 0.26 10.87
N LEU A 229 -18.77 0.67 11.55
CA LEU A 229 -18.82 1.16 12.92
C LEU A 229 -19.37 2.58 12.98
N ARG A 230 -19.87 3.00 14.15
CA ARG A 230 -20.24 4.37 14.41
C ARG A 230 -19.04 5.20 14.86
N VAL A 231 -18.97 6.45 14.43
CA VAL A 231 -17.95 7.40 14.90
C VAL A 231 -18.04 7.61 16.41
N ARG A 232 -16.88 7.71 17.05
CA ARG A 232 -16.76 7.94 18.50
C ARG A 232 -16.90 9.40 18.88
N HIS A 233 -16.47 10.28 17.99
CA HIS A 233 -16.47 11.73 18.21
C HIS A 233 -17.27 12.40 17.11
N LYS A 234 -18.16 13.32 17.51
CA LYS A 234 -18.91 14.17 16.59
C LYS A 234 -18.24 15.54 16.50
N PHE A 235 -18.07 16.02 15.29
CA PHE A 235 -17.50 17.33 15.02
C PHE A 235 -18.51 18.17 14.25
N GLU A 236 -18.54 19.45 14.55
CA GLU A 236 -19.28 20.39 13.75
C GLU A 236 -18.62 20.55 12.37
N ARG A 237 -19.45 20.90 11.41
CA ARG A 237 -18.97 21.20 10.06
C ARG A 237 -18.07 22.43 10.13
N PRO A 238 -16.79 22.36 9.68
CA PRO A 238 -15.93 23.52 9.60
C PRO A 238 -16.51 24.62 8.73
N ASP A 239 -16.44 25.86 9.20
CA ASP A 239 -16.86 27.02 8.45
C ASP A 239 -16.04 27.21 7.18
N GLY A 240 -16.71 27.31 6.03
CA GLY A 240 -16.06 27.47 4.74
C GLY A 240 -15.27 28.78 4.61
N ALA A 241 -15.73 29.86 5.22
CA ALA A 241 -15.03 31.15 5.20
C ALA A 241 -13.71 31.09 6.00
N GLY A 242 -13.74 30.46 7.18
CA GLY A 242 -12.55 30.23 7.98
C GLY A 242 -11.55 29.28 7.30
N VAL A 243 -12.03 28.25 6.60
CA VAL A 243 -11.15 27.38 5.80
C VAL A 243 -10.53 28.15 4.64
N LEU A 244 -11.30 28.99 3.93
CA LEU A 244 -10.78 29.82 2.84
C LEU A 244 -9.72 30.81 3.33
N ALA A 245 -9.95 31.46 4.45
CA ALA A 245 -8.97 32.41 5.03
C ALA A 245 -7.62 31.71 5.34
N ARG A 246 -7.67 30.49 5.90
CA ARG A 246 -6.45 29.70 6.11
C ARG A 246 -5.78 29.28 4.80
N PHE A 247 -6.57 28.80 3.82
CA PHE A 247 -6.06 28.49 2.49
C PHE A 247 -5.32 29.68 1.87
N GLU A 248 -5.86 30.89 1.96
CA GLU A 248 -5.23 32.11 1.44
C GLU A 248 -3.92 32.43 2.15
N ALA A 249 -3.84 32.22 3.46
CA ALA A 249 -2.60 32.37 4.21
C ALA A 249 -1.53 31.35 3.75
N HIS A 250 -1.93 30.08 3.52
CA HIS A 250 -1.05 29.03 3.00
C HIS A 250 -0.68 29.28 1.52
N HIS A 251 -1.60 29.83 0.72
CA HIS A 251 -1.30 30.28 -0.63
C HIS A 251 -0.21 31.36 -0.62
N ALA A 252 -0.35 32.40 0.19
CA ALA A 252 0.66 33.47 0.31
C ALA A 252 2.04 32.95 0.75
N ALA A 253 2.08 31.96 1.64
CA ALA A 253 3.31 31.27 2.02
C ALA A 253 3.88 30.42 0.87
N SER A 254 3.01 29.74 0.12
CA SER A 254 3.38 28.92 -1.05
C SER A 254 3.96 29.76 -2.18
N GLU A 255 3.44 30.99 -2.42
CA GLU A 255 3.94 31.91 -3.45
C GLU A 255 5.41 32.30 -3.20
N LYS A 256 5.84 32.42 -1.96
CA LYS A 256 7.25 32.68 -1.60
C LYS A 256 8.20 31.56 -2.02
N ARG A 257 7.68 30.37 -2.27
CA ARG A 257 8.43 29.16 -2.67
C ARG A 257 8.25 28.82 -4.15
N TYR A 258 7.42 29.56 -4.85
CA TYR A 258 7.17 29.36 -6.26
C TYR A 258 8.40 29.74 -7.09
N ARG A 259 8.81 28.83 -7.99
CA ARG A 259 10.05 28.98 -8.77
C ARG A 259 9.88 29.73 -10.09
N GLY A 260 8.65 30.01 -10.48
CA GLY A 260 8.34 30.65 -11.76
C GLY A 260 8.23 29.68 -12.96
N ASP A 261 8.55 28.40 -12.78
CA ASP A 261 8.54 27.36 -13.81
C ASP A 261 7.42 26.33 -13.62
N GLY A 262 6.45 26.62 -12.77
CA GLY A 262 5.36 25.70 -12.41
C GLY A 262 5.68 24.77 -11.24
N SER A 263 6.89 24.85 -10.68
CA SER A 263 7.29 24.04 -9.53
C SER A 263 7.51 24.85 -8.27
N TRP A 264 7.66 24.17 -7.15
CA TRP A 264 7.95 24.76 -5.85
C TRP A 264 9.24 24.15 -5.26
N GLU A 265 9.94 24.93 -4.46
CA GLU A 265 11.20 24.53 -3.85
C GLU A 265 11.08 23.26 -2.98
N SER A 266 12.14 22.45 -3.01
CA SER A 266 12.26 21.26 -2.17
C SER A 266 12.54 21.60 -0.71
N ARG A 267 12.43 20.60 0.15
CA ARG A 267 12.65 20.68 1.61
C ARG A 267 14.02 21.16 2.05
N ALA A 268 15.03 20.96 1.24
CA ALA A 268 16.43 21.01 1.69
C ALA A 268 16.94 22.41 2.04
N THR A 269 16.13 23.44 1.80
CA THR A 269 16.53 24.86 1.99
C THR A 269 16.54 25.37 3.41
N LEU A 270 15.95 24.64 4.39
CA LEU A 270 15.85 25.16 5.76
C LEU A 270 17.07 24.88 6.64
N ALA A 271 18.04 24.13 6.16
CA ALA A 271 19.30 23.90 6.86
C ALA A 271 20.43 24.73 6.23
N GLY A 272 20.33 26.06 6.32
CA GLY A 272 21.43 26.99 6.30
C GLY A 272 22.59 26.72 5.33
N LYS A 273 22.36 26.46 4.04
CA LYS A 273 23.45 26.59 3.05
C LYS A 273 23.57 28.04 2.64
N PRO A 274 24.70 28.71 2.93
CA PRO A 274 24.95 30.03 2.40
C PRO A 274 25.15 29.94 0.89
N GLY A 275 24.44 30.75 0.14
CA GLY A 275 24.72 30.99 -1.27
C GLY A 275 23.64 30.54 -2.24
N GLY A 276 22.52 31.21 -2.30
CA GLY A 276 21.73 31.53 -3.51
C GLY A 276 21.35 30.43 -4.55
N GLN A 277 21.80 29.20 -4.40
CA GLN A 277 21.44 28.11 -5.35
C GLN A 277 19.98 27.71 -5.15
N LYS A 278 19.18 27.91 -6.19
CA LYS A 278 17.80 27.37 -6.27
C LYS A 278 17.82 25.87 -6.02
N GLN A 279 17.09 25.44 -5.01
CA GLN A 279 16.95 24.02 -4.70
C GLN A 279 16.18 23.28 -5.80
N PRO A 280 16.41 21.95 -5.99
CA PRO A 280 15.67 21.18 -6.97
C PRO A 280 14.16 21.23 -6.66
N PRO A 281 13.30 21.11 -7.69
CA PRO A 281 11.86 21.09 -7.50
C PRO A 281 11.43 19.86 -6.68
N ASP A 282 10.42 20.05 -5.84
CA ASP A 282 9.77 18.96 -5.10
C ASP A 282 8.51 18.53 -5.86
N LEU A 283 8.57 17.37 -6.50
CA LEU A 283 7.43 16.81 -7.25
C LEU A 283 6.21 16.60 -6.36
N ARG A 284 6.42 16.12 -5.12
CA ARG A 284 5.33 15.96 -4.15
C ARG A 284 4.67 17.30 -3.84
N ALA A 285 5.47 18.34 -3.64
CA ALA A 285 4.95 19.67 -3.43
C ALA A 285 4.15 20.18 -4.63
N THR A 286 4.56 19.83 -5.83
CA THR A 286 3.92 20.27 -7.06
C THR A 286 2.55 19.62 -7.25
N TYR A 287 2.45 18.29 -7.28
CA TYR A 287 1.14 17.66 -7.56
C TYR A 287 0.11 17.92 -6.46
N GLN A 288 0.51 17.98 -5.19
CA GLN A 288 -0.43 18.32 -4.11
C GLN A 288 -0.93 19.77 -4.21
N ARG A 289 -0.08 20.68 -4.62
CA ARG A 289 -0.52 22.06 -4.88
C ARG A 289 -1.44 22.17 -6.08
N VAL A 290 -1.19 21.41 -7.16
CA VAL A 290 -2.10 21.34 -8.30
C VAL A 290 -3.51 21.00 -7.83
N GLU A 291 -3.66 19.91 -7.08
CA GLU A 291 -4.97 19.48 -6.58
C GLU A 291 -5.61 20.49 -5.61
N GLY A 292 -4.83 21.02 -4.68
CA GLY A 292 -5.33 22.04 -3.74
C GLY A 292 -5.80 23.33 -4.44
N TYR A 293 -5.06 23.79 -5.44
CA TYR A 293 -5.45 24.96 -6.23
C TYR A 293 -6.67 24.69 -7.11
N LEU A 294 -6.80 23.50 -7.69
CA LEU A 294 -8.01 23.12 -8.45
C LEU A 294 -9.24 23.14 -7.57
N GLY A 295 -9.15 22.57 -6.36
CA GLY A 295 -10.26 22.59 -5.41
C GLY A 295 -10.64 24.00 -4.97
N ALA A 296 -9.66 24.85 -4.66
CA ALA A 296 -9.90 26.26 -4.32
C ALA A 296 -10.48 27.05 -5.49
N HIS A 297 -10.03 26.79 -6.74
CA HIS A 297 -10.63 27.39 -7.94
C HIS A 297 -12.08 26.98 -8.10
N ALA A 298 -12.36 25.67 -7.99
CA ALA A 298 -13.72 25.14 -8.07
C ALA A 298 -14.66 25.78 -7.05
N ALA A 299 -14.16 26.07 -5.84
CA ALA A 299 -14.94 26.70 -4.77
C ALA A 299 -15.14 28.21 -4.95
N THR A 300 -14.15 28.94 -5.47
CA THR A 300 -14.11 30.41 -5.43
C THR A 300 -14.16 31.08 -6.79
N SER A 301 -13.94 30.32 -7.87
CA SER A 301 -13.80 30.81 -9.25
C SER A 301 -12.63 31.82 -9.45
N ARG A 302 -11.71 31.92 -8.49
CA ARG A 302 -10.59 32.88 -8.60
C ARG A 302 -9.57 32.40 -9.66
N PRO A 303 -9.24 33.23 -10.68
CA PRO A 303 -8.40 32.81 -11.80
C PRO A 303 -6.96 32.48 -11.40
N ILE A 304 -6.44 33.08 -10.32
CA ILE A 304 -5.08 32.84 -9.86
C ILE A 304 -4.85 31.37 -9.46
N TYR A 305 -5.84 30.71 -8.87
CA TYR A 305 -5.72 29.32 -8.46
C TYR A 305 -5.68 28.38 -9.67
N LEU A 306 -6.55 28.61 -10.67
CA LEU A 306 -6.49 27.85 -11.92
C LEU A 306 -5.15 28.06 -12.65
N LYS A 307 -4.65 29.31 -12.67
CA LYS A 307 -3.33 29.62 -13.24
C LYS A 307 -2.23 28.80 -12.56
N ARG A 308 -2.15 28.80 -11.24
CA ARG A 308 -1.12 28.04 -10.48
C ARG A 308 -1.26 26.53 -10.67
N ALA A 309 -2.49 26.02 -10.73
CA ALA A 309 -2.74 24.61 -11.02
C ALA A 309 -2.24 24.21 -12.42
N ARG A 310 -2.53 25.03 -13.45
CA ARG A 310 -2.05 24.78 -14.83
C ARG A 310 -0.53 24.81 -14.91
N GLU A 311 0.10 25.81 -14.34
CA GLU A 311 1.56 25.92 -14.30
C GLU A 311 2.20 24.70 -13.64
N GLY A 312 1.64 24.22 -12.51
CA GLY A 312 2.09 22.99 -11.85
C GLY A 312 1.87 21.73 -12.70
N ALA A 313 0.73 21.63 -13.35
CA ALA A 313 0.44 20.51 -14.26
C ALA A 313 1.38 20.52 -15.49
N ASP A 314 1.67 21.69 -16.06
CA ASP A 314 2.62 21.85 -17.16
C ASP A 314 4.04 21.45 -16.73
N PHE A 315 4.42 21.75 -15.49
CA PHE A 315 5.69 21.28 -14.94
C PHE A 315 5.73 19.74 -14.82
N LEU A 316 4.64 19.09 -14.40
CA LEU A 316 4.57 17.61 -14.35
C LEU A 316 4.73 17.00 -15.75
N LEU A 317 4.17 17.61 -16.81
CA LEU A 317 4.41 17.21 -18.19
C LEU A 317 5.89 17.32 -18.58
N LYS A 318 6.54 18.42 -18.21
CA LYS A 318 7.95 18.67 -18.52
C LYS A 318 8.89 17.63 -17.90
N VAL A 319 8.56 17.08 -16.73
CA VAL A 319 9.38 16.08 -16.04
C VAL A 319 8.92 14.65 -16.30
N GLN A 320 7.90 14.46 -17.14
CA GLN A 320 7.47 13.14 -17.56
C GLN A 320 8.47 12.57 -18.58
N GLN A 321 8.94 11.35 -18.31
CA GLN A 321 9.85 10.61 -19.19
C GLN A 321 9.08 9.95 -20.35
N GLU A 322 9.77 9.59 -21.43
CA GLU A 322 9.19 8.82 -22.54
C GLU A 322 8.58 7.49 -22.09
N SER A 323 9.13 6.88 -21.06
CA SER A 323 8.59 5.68 -20.41
C SER A 323 7.20 5.86 -19.79
N GLY A 324 6.71 7.10 -19.66
CA GLY A 324 5.48 7.46 -18.97
C GLY A 324 5.67 7.80 -17.50
N ILE A 325 6.85 7.57 -16.93
CA ILE A 325 7.17 7.88 -15.52
C ILE A 325 7.17 9.41 -15.33
N ILE A 326 6.50 9.89 -14.28
CA ILE A 326 6.60 11.28 -13.85
C ILE A 326 7.65 11.35 -12.73
N GLY A 327 8.78 11.99 -13.03
CA GLY A 327 9.89 12.05 -12.10
C GLY A 327 10.73 10.76 -12.11
N ASP A 328 10.93 10.15 -10.95
CA ASP A 328 11.91 9.08 -10.74
C ASP A 328 11.34 7.75 -10.21
N ASN A 329 10.02 7.69 -9.91
CA ASN A 329 9.43 6.51 -9.29
C ASN A 329 7.91 6.38 -9.47
N TYR A 330 7.35 5.22 -9.10
CA TYR A 330 5.92 4.91 -9.15
C TYR A 330 5.06 5.85 -8.31
N TYR A 331 5.55 6.23 -7.14
CA TYR A 331 4.83 7.12 -6.25
C TYR A 331 4.53 8.45 -6.93
N SER A 332 5.56 9.07 -7.53
CA SER A 332 5.41 10.33 -8.26
C SER A 332 4.53 10.18 -9.50
N SER A 333 4.64 9.03 -10.21
CA SER A 333 3.83 8.75 -11.41
C SER A 333 2.36 8.59 -11.08
N GLY A 334 2.01 7.87 -10.00
CA GLY A 334 0.63 7.71 -9.57
C GLY A 334 -0.01 9.03 -9.16
N GLN A 335 0.60 9.74 -8.22
CA GLN A 335 0.07 11.01 -7.71
C GLN A 335 0.08 12.11 -8.77
N GLY A 336 1.15 12.21 -9.55
CA GLY A 336 1.22 13.15 -10.67
C GLY A 336 0.16 12.84 -11.74
N GLY A 337 -0.11 11.56 -12.02
CA GLY A 337 -1.17 11.13 -12.94
C GLY A 337 -2.56 11.56 -12.46
N VAL A 338 -2.87 11.40 -11.17
CA VAL A 338 -4.13 11.88 -10.59
C VAL A 338 -4.26 13.40 -10.71
N ALA A 339 -3.21 14.14 -10.36
CA ALA A 339 -3.21 15.60 -10.49
C ALA A 339 -3.41 16.06 -11.95
N LEU A 340 -2.83 15.34 -12.92
CA LEU A 340 -3.05 15.63 -14.36
C LEU A 340 -4.47 15.33 -14.82
N ILE A 341 -5.12 14.26 -14.32
CA ILE A 341 -6.55 13.99 -14.58
C ILE A 341 -7.40 15.14 -14.06
N HIS A 342 -7.19 15.59 -12.83
CA HIS A 342 -7.94 16.71 -12.27
C HIS A 342 -7.68 18.01 -13.05
N ALA A 343 -6.44 18.25 -13.49
CA ALA A 343 -6.12 19.39 -14.35
C ALA A 343 -6.85 19.31 -15.70
N TRP A 344 -6.94 18.14 -16.33
CA TRP A 344 -7.75 17.93 -17.53
C TRP A 344 -9.24 18.16 -17.26
N GLN A 345 -9.77 17.63 -16.18
CA GLN A 345 -11.18 17.84 -15.82
C GLN A 345 -11.54 19.33 -15.67
N ALA A 346 -10.66 20.11 -15.07
CA ALA A 346 -10.86 21.54 -14.85
C ALA A 346 -10.65 22.39 -16.11
N THR A 347 -9.70 22.02 -16.98
CA THR A 347 -9.26 22.85 -18.10
C THR A 347 -9.72 22.35 -19.47
N ARG A 348 -10.07 21.07 -19.57
CA ARG A 348 -10.33 20.32 -20.83
C ARG A 348 -9.14 20.31 -21.80
N ASP A 349 -7.95 20.65 -21.33
CA ASP A 349 -6.73 20.61 -22.13
C ASP A 349 -6.24 19.17 -22.28
N ARG A 350 -6.36 18.66 -23.51
CA ARG A 350 -6.13 17.24 -23.83
C ARG A 350 -4.72 16.75 -23.53
N LYS A 351 -3.72 17.65 -23.56
CA LYS A 351 -2.32 17.29 -23.28
C LYS A 351 -2.17 16.59 -21.91
N PHE A 352 -2.98 16.97 -20.90
CA PHE A 352 -2.95 16.36 -19.58
C PHE A 352 -3.48 14.93 -19.60
N LEU A 353 -4.60 14.70 -20.31
CA LEU A 353 -5.16 13.34 -20.44
C LEU A 353 -4.21 12.41 -21.22
N ASP A 354 -3.59 12.92 -22.29
CA ASP A 354 -2.62 12.16 -23.10
C ASP A 354 -1.37 11.80 -22.28
N ALA A 355 -0.93 12.69 -21.40
CA ALA A 355 0.16 12.40 -20.45
C ALA A 355 -0.21 11.26 -19.49
N VAL A 356 -1.44 11.23 -18.98
CA VAL A 356 -1.89 10.11 -18.14
C VAL A 356 -2.00 8.82 -18.96
N GLY A 357 -2.34 8.89 -20.24
CA GLY A 357 -2.25 7.74 -21.14
C GLY A 357 -0.86 7.09 -21.14
N ARG A 358 0.21 7.90 -21.15
CA ARG A 358 1.59 7.37 -21.01
C ARG A 358 1.85 6.75 -19.63
N VAL A 359 1.27 7.30 -18.57
CA VAL A 359 1.33 6.65 -17.23
C VAL A 359 0.64 5.29 -17.26
N VAL A 360 -0.48 5.15 -18.00
CA VAL A 360 -1.18 3.85 -18.17
C VAL A 360 -0.33 2.85 -18.95
N GLU A 361 0.38 3.28 -19.97
CA GLU A 361 1.32 2.40 -20.68
C GLU A 361 2.43 1.92 -19.75
N HIS A 362 2.94 2.79 -18.90
CA HIS A 362 3.89 2.41 -17.84
C HIS A 362 3.25 1.41 -16.87
N PHE A 363 2.04 1.70 -16.36
CA PHE A 363 1.28 0.80 -15.49
C PHE A 363 1.17 -0.61 -16.06
N ASN A 364 0.91 -0.76 -17.34
CA ASN A 364 0.75 -2.06 -17.99
C ASN A 364 2.06 -2.85 -18.14
N ARG A 365 3.21 -2.18 -18.11
CA ARG A 365 4.53 -2.80 -18.29
C ARG A 365 5.26 -3.08 -16.99
N VAL A 366 4.91 -2.35 -15.94
CA VAL A 366 5.66 -2.40 -14.68
C VAL A 366 5.28 -3.62 -13.84
N GLU A 367 6.25 -4.17 -13.13
CA GLU A 367 5.99 -5.19 -12.12
C GLU A 367 5.45 -4.54 -10.83
N PRO A 368 4.54 -5.23 -10.11
CA PRO A 368 4.00 -4.70 -8.86
C PRO A 368 5.10 -4.42 -7.84
N SER A 369 4.98 -3.30 -7.17
CA SER A 369 5.85 -2.97 -6.04
C SER A 369 5.47 -3.81 -4.82
N TRP A 370 6.45 -4.18 -4.00
CA TRP A 370 6.21 -4.72 -2.66
C TRP A 370 5.46 -3.71 -1.76
N ASN A 371 5.52 -2.44 -2.10
CA ASN A 371 4.86 -1.38 -1.36
C ASN A 371 3.47 -1.11 -1.94
N TYR A 372 2.45 -1.66 -1.31
CA TYR A 372 1.06 -1.63 -1.80
C TYR A 372 0.54 -0.25 -2.14
N ASN A 373 0.94 0.78 -1.38
CA ASN A 373 0.50 2.13 -1.68
C ASN A 373 1.04 2.65 -3.01
N TYR A 374 2.19 2.18 -3.47
CA TYR A 374 2.71 2.54 -4.80
C TYR A 374 1.86 1.93 -5.91
N ASN A 375 1.51 0.65 -5.76
CA ASN A 375 0.61 -0.03 -6.68
C ASN A 375 -0.75 0.66 -6.72
N MET A 376 -1.28 1.03 -5.55
CA MET A 376 -2.60 1.66 -5.45
C MET A 376 -2.63 3.08 -6.00
N MET A 377 -1.62 3.90 -5.79
CA MET A 377 -1.52 5.23 -6.39
C MET A 377 -1.45 5.17 -7.91
N LEU A 378 -0.67 4.23 -8.44
CA LEU A 378 -0.58 4.03 -9.89
C LEU A 378 -1.89 3.48 -10.45
N THR A 379 -2.55 2.58 -9.73
CA THR A 379 -3.89 2.07 -10.04
C THR A 379 -4.92 3.19 -10.07
N GLU A 380 -4.91 4.11 -9.11
CA GLU A 380 -5.82 5.24 -9.04
C GLU A 380 -5.73 6.11 -10.31
N ALA A 381 -4.53 6.46 -10.73
CA ALA A 381 -4.31 7.22 -11.97
C ALA A 381 -4.78 6.45 -13.21
N ALA A 382 -4.47 5.15 -13.30
CA ALA A 382 -4.87 4.32 -14.43
C ALA A 382 -6.40 4.17 -14.53
N MET A 383 -7.07 4.02 -13.39
CA MET A 383 -8.52 3.88 -13.33
C MET A 383 -9.23 5.19 -13.64
N ALA A 384 -8.74 6.31 -13.14
CA ALA A 384 -9.29 7.63 -13.47
C ALA A 384 -9.15 7.94 -14.97
N TRP A 385 -8.04 7.51 -15.59
CA TRP A 385 -7.89 7.62 -17.05
C TRP A 385 -8.86 6.69 -17.80
N ALA A 386 -9.01 5.44 -17.33
CA ALA A 386 -9.94 4.48 -17.94
C ALA A 386 -11.38 4.98 -17.89
N GLU A 387 -11.80 5.60 -16.79
CA GLU A 387 -13.09 6.28 -16.65
C GLU A 387 -13.23 7.45 -17.65
N ALA A 388 -12.24 8.34 -17.68
CA ALA A 388 -12.24 9.51 -18.55
C ALA A 388 -12.29 9.18 -20.05
N THR A 389 -11.77 8.01 -20.43
CA THR A 389 -11.65 7.59 -21.85
C THR A 389 -12.60 6.45 -22.24
N GLY A 390 -13.29 5.82 -21.29
CA GLY A 390 -14.10 4.62 -21.53
C GLY A 390 -13.27 3.36 -21.83
N GLN A 391 -11.95 3.36 -21.56
CA GLN A 391 -11.02 2.30 -21.98
C GLN A 391 -10.62 1.36 -20.83
N PHE A 392 -11.58 0.93 -20.02
CA PHE A 392 -11.33 0.03 -18.86
C PHE A 392 -10.60 -1.26 -19.25
N ALA A 393 -10.92 -1.84 -20.42
CA ALA A 393 -10.30 -3.08 -20.89
C ALA A 393 -8.76 -3.00 -20.98
N LYS A 394 -8.20 -1.81 -21.23
CA LYS A 394 -6.74 -1.62 -21.32
C LYS A 394 -6.01 -1.83 -19.99
N VAL A 395 -6.67 -1.61 -18.86
CA VAL A 395 -6.08 -1.69 -17.53
C VAL A 395 -6.54 -2.94 -16.77
N GLN A 396 -7.65 -3.56 -17.18
CA GLN A 396 -8.33 -4.61 -16.43
C GLN A 396 -7.45 -5.84 -16.15
N ALA A 397 -6.73 -6.33 -17.13
CA ALA A 397 -5.91 -7.54 -16.97
C ALA A 397 -4.82 -7.33 -15.92
N LYS A 398 -4.01 -6.27 -16.06
CA LYS A 398 -2.93 -5.93 -15.13
C LYS A 398 -3.45 -5.66 -13.73
N LEU A 399 -4.58 -4.97 -13.61
CA LEU A 399 -5.24 -4.67 -12.36
C LEU A 399 -5.61 -5.95 -11.60
N GLN A 400 -6.31 -6.88 -12.27
CA GLN A 400 -6.86 -8.08 -11.63
C GLN A 400 -5.80 -9.12 -11.32
N THR A 401 -4.80 -9.29 -12.17
CA THR A 401 -3.81 -10.37 -12.02
C THR A 401 -2.65 -9.98 -11.12
N GLU A 402 -2.32 -8.71 -11.00
CA GLU A 402 -1.09 -8.29 -10.38
C GLU A 402 -1.28 -7.20 -9.30
N MET A 403 -1.82 -6.03 -9.68
CA MET A 403 -1.77 -4.84 -8.83
C MET A 403 -2.62 -4.93 -7.56
N LEU A 404 -3.76 -5.63 -7.61
CA LEU A 404 -4.68 -5.73 -6.49
C LEU A 404 -4.46 -6.95 -5.60
N GLN A 405 -3.86 -8.01 -6.13
CA GLN A 405 -3.79 -9.29 -5.40
C GLN A 405 -3.21 -9.16 -4.00
N SER A 406 -2.01 -8.59 -3.89
CA SER A 406 -1.35 -8.43 -2.60
C SER A 406 -2.09 -7.43 -1.71
N THR A 407 -2.57 -6.32 -2.27
CA THR A 407 -3.26 -5.28 -1.50
C THR A 407 -4.54 -5.79 -0.87
N LEU A 408 -5.36 -6.54 -1.62
CA LEU A 408 -6.61 -7.09 -1.09
C LEU A 408 -6.36 -8.22 -0.08
N ARG A 409 -5.40 -9.11 -0.37
CA ARG A 409 -5.06 -10.23 0.50
C ARG A 409 -4.48 -9.79 1.85
N GLU A 410 -3.64 -8.77 1.84
CA GLU A 410 -2.89 -8.34 3.01
C GLU A 410 -3.64 -7.32 3.90
N GLN A 411 -4.88 -7.01 3.61
CA GLN A 411 -5.69 -6.20 4.52
C GLN A 411 -5.97 -6.97 5.80
N ARG A 412 -5.60 -6.39 6.93
CA ARG A 412 -5.66 -7.02 8.24
C ARG A 412 -7.04 -6.85 8.91
N PRO A 413 -7.40 -7.74 9.86
CA PRO A 413 -8.67 -7.63 10.61
C PRO A 413 -8.90 -6.28 11.28
N TRP A 414 -7.84 -5.57 11.67
CA TRP A 414 -7.95 -4.22 12.22
C TRP A 414 -8.22 -3.14 11.16
N GLY A 415 -8.35 -3.49 9.91
CA GLY A 415 -8.82 -2.62 8.83
C GLY A 415 -7.77 -2.03 7.93
N GLY A 416 -6.50 -2.14 8.25
CA GLY A 416 -5.41 -1.59 7.45
C GLY A 416 -4.41 -2.63 6.98
N TRP A 417 -3.23 -2.17 6.63
CA TRP A 417 -2.12 -2.97 6.15
C TRP A 417 -0.94 -2.84 7.11
N ALA A 418 -0.17 -3.91 7.28
CA ALA A 418 0.94 -3.94 8.22
C ALA A 418 2.18 -3.16 7.71
N GLY A 419 3.18 -3.04 8.56
CA GLY A 419 4.48 -2.46 8.26
C GLY A 419 4.40 -1.03 7.75
N HIS A 420 5.11 -0.72 6.67
CA HIS A 420 5.14 0.61 6.05
C HIS A 420 3.74 1.15 5.69
N ASN A 421 2.87 0.28 5.22
CA ASN A 421 1.50 0.62 4.82
C ASN A 421 0.54 0.82 6.01
N SER A 422 0.97 0.59 7.25
CA SER A 422 0.21 0.93 8.46
C SER A 422 0.15 2.44 8.73
N ARG A 423 1.00 3.23 8.08
CA ARG A 423 0.98 4.71 8.19
C ARG A 423 -0.31 5.24 7.60
N ILE A 424 -0.93 6.17 8.31
CA ILE A 424 -2.27 6.69 7.96
C ILE A 424 -2.37 7.22 6.53
N GLY A 425 -1.35 7.93 6.04
CA GLY A 425 -1.34 8.45 4.67
C GLY A 425 -1.35 7.37 3.60
N TYR A 426 -0.64 6.27 3.81
CA TYR A 426 -0.62 5.15 2.87
C TYR A 426 -1.89 4.30 2.96
N HIS A 427 -2.42 4.16 4.17
CA HIS A 427 -3.74 3.58 4.38
C HIS A 427 -4.81 4.33 3.59
N CYS A 428 -4.82 5.66 3.68
CA CYS A 428 -5.75 6.51 2.94
C CYS A 428 -5.54 6.41 1.42
N ALA A 429 -4.31 6.30 0.94
CA ALA A 429 -4.03 6.10 -0.48
C ALA A 429 -4.64 4.79 -1.01
N ASN A 430 -4.52 3.68 -0.27
CA ASN A 430 -5.13 2.41 -0.64
C ASN A 430 -6.66 2.52 -0.65
N MET A 431 -7.24 3.17 0.35
CA MET A 431 -8.69 3.37 0.45
C MET A 431 -9.24 4.25 -0.69
N SER A 432 -8.53 5.34 -1.02
CA SER A 432 -8.87 6.23 -2.13
C SER A 432 -8.86 5.49 -3.47
N ALA A 433 -7.83 4.69 -3.71
CA ALA A 433 -7.72 3.89 -4.93
C ALA A 433 -8.85 2.84 -5.05
N PHE A 434 -9.29 2.24 -3.94
CA PHE A 434 -10.45 1.34 -3.96
C PHE A 434 -11.74 2.08 -4.32
N CYS A 435 -11.94 3.30 -3.84
CA CYS A 435 -13.08 4.13 -4.24
C CYS A 435 -13.02 4.47 -5.73
N GLN A 436 -11.86 4.93 -6.23
CA GLN A 436 -11.67 5.22 -7.65
C GLN A 436 -11.96 3.99 -8.51
N LEU A 437 -11.42 2.83 -8.12
CA LEU A 437 -11.68 1.58 -8.83
C LEU A 437 -13.17 1.24 -8.83
N TYR A 438 -13.86 1.37 -7.69
CA TYR A 438 -15.30 1.13 -7.59
C TYR A 438 -16.10 2.01 -8.56
N GLN A 439 -15.78 3.30 -8.63
CA GLN A 439 -16.44 4.27 -9.52
C GLN A 439 -16.19 3.98 -11.00
N SER A 440 -14.96 3.59 -11.35
CA SER A 440 -14.55 3.37 -12.73
C SER A 440 -14.94 1.99 -13.29
N LEU A 441 -15.44 1.06 -12.45
CA LEU A 441 -15.90 -0.24 -12.93
C LEU A 441 -17.14 -0.08 -13.82
N PRO A 442 -17.20 -0.78 -14.98
CA PRO A 442 -18.39 -0.81 -15.81
C PRO A 442 -19.64 -1.27 -15.02
N GLY A 443 -20.79 -0.63 -15.31
CA GLY A 443 -22.06 -0.85 -14.59
C GLY A 443 -22.78 -2.17 -14.87
N ASP A 444 -22.08 -3.21 -15.32
CA ASP A 444 -22.64 -4.51 -15.68
C ASP A 444 -22.55 -5.54 -14.56
N LYS A 445 -23.34 -6.61 -14.66
CA LYS A 445 -23.40 -7.71 -13.67
C LYS A 445 -22.06 -8.44 -13.49
N LYS A 446 -21.21 -8.43 -14.51
CA LYS A 446 -19.89 -9.07 -14.47
C LYS A 446 -19.01 -8.47 -13.38
N HIS A 447 -19.19 -7.17 -13.09
CA HIS A 447 -18.39 -6.45 -12.11
C HIS A 447 -19.05 -6.29 -10.73
N ASP A 448 -20.27 -6.82 -10.52
CA ASP A 448 -20.99 -6.70 -9.23
C ASP A 448 -20.21 -7.29 -8.05
N LYS A 449 -19.57 -8.44 -8.26
CA LYS A 449 -18.74 -9.08 -7.23
C LYS A 449 -17.56 -8.18 -6.84
N MET A 450 -16.88 -7.58 -7.82
CA MET A 450 -15.78 -6.67 -7.59
C MET A 450 -16.24 -5.43 -6.82
N ARG A 451 -17.35 -4.82 -7.23
CA ARG A 451 -17.93 -3.67 -6.53
C ARG A 451 -18.26 -4.00 -5.09
N ARG A 452 -18.91 -5.14 -4.84
CA ARG A 452 -19.22 -5.58 -3.47
C ARG A 452 -17.95 -5.71 -2.62
N VAL A 453 -16.95 -6.46 -3.10
CA VAL A 453 -15.69 -6.65 -2.37
C VAL A 453 -14.98 -5.31 -2.09
N LEU A 454 -14.91 -4.43 -3.07
CA LEU A 454 -14.28 -3.12 -2.90
C LEU A 454 -14.99 -2.29 -1.82
N ARG A 455 -16.35 -2.26 -1.84
CA ARG A 455 -17.13 -1.57 -0.82
C ARG A 455 -16.86 -2.13 0.58
N GLU A 456 -16.89 -3.46 0.73
CA GLU A 456 -16.59 -4.15 2.00
C GLU A 456 -15.16 -3.82 2.49
N ARG A 457 -14.17 -3.82 1.60
CA ARG A 457 -12.78 -3.46 1.92
C ARG A 457 -12.63 -2.01 2.34
N VAL A 458 -13.37 -1.08 1.74
CA VAL A 458 -13.40 0.32 2.15
C VAL A 458 -14.05 0.46 3.53
N VAL A 459 -15.14 -0.26 3.83
CA VAL A 459 -15.76 -0.27 5.16
C VAL A 459 -14.77 -0.72 6.23
N VAL A 460 -14.06 -1.82 6.00
CA VAL A 460 -13.04 -2.34 6.92
C VAL A 460 -11.91 -1.31 7.13
N ALA A 461 -11.48 -0.64 6.07
CA ALA A 461 -10.48 0.43 6.17
C ALA A 461 -11.00 1.66 6.93
N LEU A 462 -12.24 2.07 6.68
CA LEU A 462 -12.87 3.18 7.38
C LEU A 462 -13.09 2.87 8.87
N ASN A 463 -13.40 1.63 9.21
CA ASN A 463 -13.52 1.15 10.60
C ASN A 463 -12.22 1.35 11.40
N ARG A 464 -11.06 1.18 10.79
CA ARG A 464 -9.80 1.56 11.42
C ARG A 464 -9.76 3.03 11.76
N MET A 465 -10.11 3.89 10.82
CA MET A 465 -10.09 5.35 11.04
C MET A 465 -11.07 5.76 12.15
N ILE A 466 -12.25 5.14 12.19
CA ILE A 466 -13.25 5.38 13.27
C ILE A 466 -12.67 5.01 14.64
N ARG A 467 -11.94 3.89 14.74
CA ARG A 467 -11.33 3.44 16.00
C ARG A 467 -10.18 4.33 16.46
N GLU A 468 -9.42 4.87 15.52
CA GLU A 468 -8.16 5.56 15.79
C GLU A 468 -8.27 7.09 15.82
N GLN A 469 -9.39 7.68 15.39
CA GLN A 469 -9.54 9.13 15.47
C GLN A 469 -9.42 9.60 16.92
N VAL A 470 -8.51 10.54 17.17
CA VAL A 470 -8.32 11.13 18.49
C VAL A 470 -9.41 12.19 18.80
N PRO A 471 -9.69 12.50 20.09
CA PRO A 471 -10.73 13.45 20.47
C PRO A 471 -10.61 14.84 19.84
N LYS A 472 -9.41 15.24 19.41
CA LYS A 472 -9.14 16.49 18.68
C LYS A 472 -9.32 16.40 17.16
N GLY A 473 -9.77 15.25 16.64
CA GLY A 473 -10.15 15.03 15.25
C GLY A 473 -9.05 14.49 14.33
N GLY A 474 -7.78 14.50 14.72
CA GLY A 474 -6.68 13.95 13.94
C GLY A 474 -6.55 12.42 14.05
N PHE A 475 -5.53 11.87 13.42
CA PHE A 475 -5.26 10.43 13.39
C PHE A 475 -3.80 10.13 13.76
N PRO A 476 -3.50 9.03 14.47
CA PRO A 476 -2.15 8.59 14.72
C PRO A 476 -1.42 8.28 13.41
N PHE A 477 -0.11 8.49 13.41
CA PHE A 477 0.70 8.29 12.21
C PHE A 477 0.77 6.83 11.79
N VAL A 478 0.85 5.93 12.77
CA VAL A 478 0.95 4.48 12.59
C VAL A 478 -0.13 3.79 13.45
N HIS A 479 -0.65 2.67 12.96
CA HIS A 479 -1.62 1.87 13.69
C HIS A 479 -1.12 1.50 15.10
N GLY A 480 -1.99 1.63 16.09
CA GLY A 480 -1.70 1.25 17.47
C GLY A 480 -0.80 2.20 18.27
N GLN A 481 -0.32 3.30 17.68
CA GLN A 481 0.45 4.30 18.42
C GLN A 481 -0.47 5.31 19.11
N PRO A 482 -0.54 5.34 20.43
CA PRO A 482 -1.36 6.32 21.12
C PRO A 482 -0.77 7.73 21.03
N GLY A 483 -1.64 8.72 20.92
CA GLY A 483 -1.39 10.08 21.42
C GLY A 483 -0.89 11.14 20.45
N THR A 484 -0.30 10.84 19.31
CA THR A 484 0.23 11.88 18.40
C THR A 484 -0.43 11.84 17.04
N ALA A 485 -1.48 12.64 16.87
CA ALA A 485 -2.05 12.86 15.55
C ALA A 485 -1.05 13.56 14.63
N ARG A 486 -0.98 13.12 13.37
CA ARG A 486 -0.12 13.73 12.36
C ARG A 486 -0.90 14.08 11.11
N GLN A 487 -0.52 15.22 10.54
CA GLN A 487 -1.09 15.64 9.27
C GLN A 487 -0.54 14.82 8.11
N ASN A 488 -1.46 14.40 7.24
CA ASN A 488 -1.15 13.89 5.91
C ASN A 488 -2.25 14.32 4.94
N SER A 489 -1.88 14.91 3.82
CA SER A 489 -2.81 15.41 2.81
C SER A 489 -3.76 14.33 2.26
N GLY A 490 -3.30 13.10 2.16
CA GLY A 490 -4.12 11.98 1.67
C GLY A 490 -5.32 11.64 2.54
N ILE A 491 -5.34 12.07 3.82
CA ILE A 491 -6.48 11.79 4.72
C ILE A 491 -7.74 12.51 4.23
N THR A 492 -7.65 13.81 4.00
CA THR A 492 -8.79 14.63 3.57
C THR A 492 -9.36 14.13 2.24
N GLY A 493 -8.50 13.92 1.24
CA GLY A 493 -8.92 13.42 -0.07
C GLY A 493 -9.59 12.05 0.00
N ALA A 494 -9.03 11.12 0.78
CA ALA A 494 -9.63 9.80 0.92
C ALA A 494 -11.00 9.83 1.60
N LEU A 495 -11.18 10.63 2.66
CA LEU A 495 -12.47 10.76 3.36
C LEU A 495 -13.54 11.40 2.46
N ILE A 496 -13.18 12.43 1.70
CA ILE A 496 -14.05 13.04 0.69
C ILE A 496 -14.46 11.98 -0.32
N ARG A 497 -13.51 11.24 -0.89
CA ARG A 497 -13.81 10.23 -1.90
C ARG A 497 -14.69 9.10 -1.37
N VAL A 498 -14.45 8.62 -0.15
CA VAL A 498 -15.31 7.61 0.49
C VAL A 498 -16.73 8.13 0.65
N HIS A 499 -16.89 9.38 1.12
CA HIS A 499 -18.21 9.99 1.26
C HIS A 499 -18.92 10.16 -0.09
N GLU A 500 -18.25 10.69 -1.10
CA GLU A 500 -18.82 10.89 -2.45
C GLU A 500 -19.14 9.56 -3.15
N THR A 501 -18.35 8.49 -2.89
CA THR A 501 -18.57 7.17 -3.53
C THR A 501 -19.69 6.38 -2.89
N PHE A 502 -19.82 6.41 -1.56
CA PHE A 502 -20.70 5.50 -0.81
C PHE A 502 -21.76 6.20 0.04
N GLY A 503 -21.70 7.52 0.19
CA GLY A 503 -22.61 8.28 1.05
C GLY A 503 -22.41 8.03 2.55
N PHE A 504 -21.27 7.47 2.99
CA PHE A 504 -21.05 7.14 4.39
C PHE A 504 -20.97 8.41 5.26
N GLU A 505 -21.93 8.58 6.17
CA GLU A 505 -21.96 9.68 7.13
C GLU A 505 -20.72 9.65 8.04
N GLU A 506 -20.25 8.48 8.39
CA GLU A 506 -19.05 8.29 9.19
C GLU A 506 -17.81 8.91 8.53
N ALA A 507 -17.66 8.78 7.22
CA ALA A 507 -16.57 9.43 6.48
C ALA A 507 -16.66 10.96 6.54
N ARG A 508 -17.88 11.52 6.48
CA ARG A 508 -18.14 12.95 6.64
C ARG A 508 -17.76 13.44 8.04
N GLN A 509 -18.14 12.71 9.08
CA GLN A 509 -17.80 13.05 10.46
C GLN A 509 -16.29 12.99 10.73
N LEU A 510 -15.62 11.97 10.18
CA LEU A 510 -14.16 11.86 10.25
C LEU A 510 -13.48 13.02 9.50
N LEU A 511 -14.04 13.45 8.36
CA LEU A 511 -13.58 14.61 7.60
C LEU A 511 -13.68 15.90 8.43
N PHE A 512 -14.81 16.12 9.08
CA PHE A 512 -14.99 17.29 9.96
C PHE A 512 -13.98 17.30 11.09
N GLY A 513 -13.77 16.17 11.75
CA GLY A 513 -12.73 16.04 12.77
C GLY A 513 -11.33 16.32 12.22
N GLN A 514 -10.99 15.78 11.06
CA GLN A 514 -9.70 16.06 10.41
C GLN A 514 -9.52 17.56 10.14
N MET A 515 -10.52 18.23 9.56
CA MET A 515 -10.45 19.67 9.27
C MET A 515 -10.40 20.51 10.54
N THR A 516 -11.07 20.12 11.62
CA THR A 516 -10.96 20.73 12.94
C THR A 516 -9.54 20.59 13.48
N TYR A 517 -8.94 19.38 13.40
CA TYR A 517 -7.55 19.17 13.82
C TYR A 517 -6.57 20.06 13.05
N LEU A 518 -6.75 20.22 11.72
CA LEU A 518 -5.90 21.08 10.89
C LEU A 518 -5.95 22.57 11.28
N SER A 519 -7.02 23.01 11.92
CA SER A 519 -7.17 24.39 12.42
C SER A 519 -6.48 24.63 13.76
N THR A 520 -5.94 23.60 14.41
CA THR A 520 -5.31 23.71 15.73
C THR A 520 -3.81 23.87 15.67
N ASP A 521 -3.23 24.55 16.65
CA ASP A 521 -1.77 24.66 16.83
C ASP A 521 -1.09 23.29 17.02
N ALA A 522 -1.84 22.27 17.43
CA ALA A 522 -1.35 20.91 17.58
C ALA A 522 -0.88 20.31 16.25
N CYS A 523 -1.52 20.70 15.12
CA CYS A 523 -1.12 20.26 13.79
C CYS A 523 0.32 20.67 13.45
N GLY A 524 0.75 21.85 13.84
CA GLY A 524 2.10 22.37 13.58
C GLY A 524 3.20 21.80 14.48
N LYS A 525 2.85 21.38 15.70
CA LYS A 525 3.84 20.92 16.71
C LYS A 525 4.39 19.51 16.45
N TYR A 526 3.68 18.69 15.70
CA TYR A 526 4.03 17.29 15.47
C TYR A 526 4.60 17.02 14.07
N PHE A 527 4.93 18.05 13.32
CA PHE A 527 5.62 17.87 12.06
C PHE A 527 7.10 17.57 12.30
N TRP A 528 7.58 16.51 11.75
CA TRP A 528 8.75 15.69 12.05
C TRP A 528 10.10 16.38 12.21
N LEU A 529 10.27 17.60 11.70
CA LEU A 529 11.49 18.40 11.81
C LEU A 529 11.14 19.89 11.52
N PRO A 530 11.89 20.86 12.05
CA PRO A 530 11.79 22.25 11.63
C PRO A 530 11.96 22.46 10.12
N SER A 531 12.72 21.55 9.46
CA SER A 531 12.90 21.48 8.01
C SER A 531 11.63 21.06 7.23
N ASN A 532 10.56 20.62 7.89
CA ASN A 532 9.35 20.09 7.26
C ASN A 532 8.19 21.09 7.12
N ARG A 533 8.40 22.37 7.40
CA ARG A 533 7.35 23.41 7.25
C ARG A 533 6.76 23.45 5.84
N ASN A 534 7.58 23.24 4.80
CA ASN A 534 7.07 23.18 3.43
C ASN A 534 6.08 22.04 3.19
N HIS A 535 6.32 20.88 3.80
CA HIS A 535 5.38 19.74 3.72
C HIS A 535 4.09 19.99 4.48
N LEU A 536 4.16 20.68 5.60
CA LEU A 536 2.97 21.07 6.35
C LEU A 536 2.14 22.05 5.52
N GLU A 537 2.72 23.12 5.03
CA GLU A 537 2.05 24.13 4.18
C GLU A 537 1.42 23.50 2.95
N MET A 538 2.15 22.65 2.24
CA MET A 538 1.67 21.92 1.08
C MET A 538 0.49 21.02 1.42
N SER A 539 0.58 20.25 2.52
CA SER A 539 -0.48 19.34 2.94
C SER A 539 -1.73 20.08 3.44
N LEU A 540 -1.55 21.24 4.07
CA LEU A 540 -2.67 22.09 4.51
C LEU A 540 -3.36 22.70 3.30
N LEU A 541 -2.60 23.30 2.37
CA LEU A 541 -3.14 23.89 1.14
C LEU A 541 -3.93 22.85 0.32
N HIS A 542 -3.39 21.63 0.17
CA HIS A 542 -4.08 20.54 -0.50
C HIS A 542 -5.38 20.16 0.21
N SER A 543 -5.32 19.91 1.52
CA SER A 543 -6.48 19.48 2.30
C SER A 543 -7.58 20.54 2.33
N GLU A 544 -7.22 21.81 2.50
CA GLU A 544 -8.16 22.93 2.53
C GLU A 544 -8.80 23.17 1.17
N GLY A 545 -8.01 23.12 0.08
CA GLY A 545 -8.55 23.24 -1.28
C GLY A 545 -9.56 22.16 -1.62
N MET A 546 -9.25 20.91 -1.32
CA MET A 546 -10.18 19.79 -1.52
C MET A 546 -11.44 19.92 -0.67
N TYR A 547 -11.31 20.34 0.59
CA TYR A 547 -12.47 20.56 1.46
C TYR A 547 -13.35 21.68 0.95
N LEU A 548 -12.80 22.79 0.47
CA LEU A 548 -13.56 23.91 -0.11
C LEU A 548 -14.40 23.46 -1.30
N GLU A 549 -13.83 22.69 -2.22
CA GLU A 549 -14.57 22.12 -3.35
C GLU A 549 -15.71 21.22 -2.85
N TRP A 550 -15.41 20.30 -1.94
CA TRP A 550 -16.41 19.40 -1.36
C TRP A 550 -17.52 20.18 -0.65
N ALA A 551 -17.17 21.19 0.16
CA ALA A 551 -18.13 22.00 0.90
C ALA A 551 -19.08 22.79 -0.02
N ARG A 552 -18.61 23.24 -1.19
CA ARG A 552 -19.41 23.86 -2.22
C ARG A 552 -20.41 22.88 -2.84
N LYS A 553 -19.97 21.65 -3.11
CA LYS A 553 -20.85 20.58 -3.66
C LYS A 553 -21.91 20.11 -2.66
N HIS A 554 -21.62 20.23 -1.37
CA HIS A 554 -22.49 19.78 -0.28
C HIS A 554 -22.80 20.94 0.69
N PRO A 555 -23.71 21.87 0.33
CA PRO A 555 -24.04 23.01 1.17
C PRO A 555 -24.59 22.58 2.56
N ALA A 556 -24.43 23.44 3.56
CA ALA A 556 -25.00 23.19 4.88
C ALA A 556 -26.53 23.10 4.77
N GLY A 557 -27.13 22.10 5.43
CA GLY A 557 -28.58 21.90 5.43
C GLY A 557 -29.17 21.08 4.28
N THR A 558 -28.36 20.67 3.29
CA THR A 558 -28.77 19.65 2.32
C THR A 558 -28.60 18.27 2.97
N ALA A 559 -29.71 17.55 3.13
CA ALA A 559 -29.64 16.12 3.45
C ALA A 559 -28.94 15.38 2.30
N PRO A 560 -28.18 14.30 2.58
CA PRO A 560 -27.55 13.49 1.56
C PRO A 560 -28.58 12.77 0.66
#